data_5ec6b483b18575bfe18f03cadb189e28
#
_entry.id   5ec6b483b18575bfe18f03cadb189e28
#
_cell.length_a   1.000
_cell.length_b   1.000
_cell.length_c   1.000
_cell.angle_alpha   90.00
_cell.angle_beta   90.00
_cell.angle_gamma   90.00
#
_symmetry.space_group_name_H-M   'P 1'
#
loop_
_entity.id
_entity.type
_entity.pdbx_description
1 polymer ?
#
loop_
_entity_poly.entity_id
_entity_poly.type
_entity_poly.pdbx_seq_one_letter_code
_entity_poly.pdbx_strand_id
1 'polypeptide(L)'
;LGPVAVVTDGVPVAAVVYLPAKGRLYAASAGAGASRNGAPIAAAAPPALDGAQMLVTKPNLAPHLWRRGVPGWTRHFRPSLAYRLALVAEGRFDGMLTLRDSWDWDVAAGALIAAEAGARVTDRTGAPLRFNAARRKTSGLLAAPEPLHGETLDRLAPGAWLD
;
A
#
# COMPACT_ATOMS: atom_id res chain seq x y z
N LEU A 1 10.67 6.20 12.62
CA LEU A 1 9.48 6.27 11.80
C LEU A 1 8.27 6.55 12.69
N GLY A 2 7.49 7.58 12.35
CA GLY A 2 6.28 7.95 13.08
C GLY A 2 5.10 8.13 12.11
N PRO A 3 4.23 7.10 11.91
CA PRO A 3 2.95 7.28 11.23
C PRO A 3 1.89 7.80 12.21
N VAL A 4 1.11 8.78 11.78
CA VAL A 4 -0.06 9.29 12.51
C VAL A 4 -1.20 9.49 11.53
N ALA A 5 -2.39 9.04 11.88
CA ALA A 5 -3.60 9.27 11.10
C ALA A 5 -4.75 9.70 11.99
N VAL A 6 -5.57 10.63 11.49
CA VAL A 6 -6.89 10.94 12.04
C VAL A 6 -7.92 10.13 11.24
N VAL A 7 -8.73 9.35 11.94
CA VAL A 7 -9.74 8.47 11.35
C VAL A 7 -11.12 8.90 11.82
N THR A 8 -12.03 9.11 10.88
CA THR A 8 -13.44 9.46 11.13
C THR A 8 -14.32 8.41 10.45
N ASP A 9 -15.22 7.79 11.20
CA ASP A 9 -16.16 6.76 10.71
C ASP A 9 -15.44 5.62 9.94
N GLY A 10 -14.28 5.21 10.47
CA GLY A 10 -13.47 4.13 9.89
C GLY A 10 -12.63 4.52 8.67
N VAL A 11 -12.61 5.79 8.27
CA VAL A 11 -11.87 6.30 7.11
C VAL A 11 -10.83 7.34 7.55
N PRO A 12 -9.56 7.23 7.12
CA PRO A 12 -8.56 8.24 7.43
C PRO A 12 -8.84 9.53 6.64
N VAL A 13 -8.79 10.67 7.35
CA VAL A 13 -9.07 12.00 6.78
C VAL A 13 -7.84 12.91 6.74
N ALA A 14 -6.86 12.66 7.59
CA ALA A 14 -5.57 13.34 7.59
C ALA A 14 -4.48 12.38 8.05
N ALA A 15 -3.30 12.48 7.47
CA ALA A 15 -2.20 11.58 7.79
C ALA A 15 -0.83 12.21 7.58
N VAL A 16 0.12 11.77 8.39
CA VAL A 16 1.55 12.02 8.20
C VAL A 16 2.35 10.74 8.41
N VAL A 17 3.44 10.60 7.67
CA VAL A 17 4.48 9.61 7.90
C VAL A 17 5.82 10.33 7.94
N TYR A 18 6.50 10.32 9.08
CA TYR A 18 7.77 11.00 9.25
C TYR A 18 8.93 10.03 9.40
N LEU A 19 9.95 10.20 8.56
CA LEU A 19 11.20 9.45 8.58
C LEU A 19 12.35 10.41 8.96
N PRO A 20 12.63 10.61 10.26
CA PRO A 20 13.60 11.61 10.71
C PRO A 20 15.01 11.35 10.16
N ALA A 21 15.47 10.11 10.15
CA ALA A 21 16.78 9.76 9.62
C ALA A 21 16.99 10.07 8.13
N LYS A 22 15.90 10.32 7.39
CA LYS A 22 15.92 10.67 5.96
C LYS A 22 15.46 12.11 5.71
N GLY A 23 15.06 12.84 6.73
CA GLY A 23 14.48 14.17 6.59
C GLY A 23 13.25 14.21 5.71
N ARG A 24 12.39 13.16 5.74
CA ARG A 24 11.21 13.05 4.88
C ARG A 24 9.94 13.06 5.69
N LEU A 25 9.07 14.02 5.40
CA LEU A 25 7.73 14.12 5.93
C LEU A 25 6.74 13.95 4.76
N TYR A 26 5.99 12.85 4.78
CA TYR A 26 4.88 12.62 3.87
C TYR A 26 3.59 13.06 4.56
N ALA A 27 2.70 13.74 3.86
CA ALA A 27 1.43 14.20 4.41
C ALA A 27 0.33 14.12 3.36
N ALA A 28 -0.90 13.90 3.82
CA ALA A 28 -2.10 13.97 3.00
C ALA A 28 -3.31 14.37 3.83
N SER A 29 -4.28 15.00 3.18
CA SER A 29 -5.64 15.20 3.68
C SER A 29 -6.62 14.72 2.63
N ALA A 30 -7.75 14.14 3.06
CA ALA A 30 -8.76 13.62 2.17
C ALA A 30 -9.23 14.66 1.15
N GLY A 31 -9.12 14.37 -0.14
CA GLY A 31 -9.48 15.25 -1.24
C GLY A 31 -8.48 16.36 -1.58
N ALA A 32 -7.32 16.43 -0.89
CA ALA A 32 -6.34 17.51 -1.08
C ALA A 32 -5.01 17.03 -1.70
N GLY A 33 -4.90 15.76 -2.04
CA GLY A 33 -3.66 15.17 -2.55
C GLY A 33 -2.65 14.85 -1.48
N ALA A 34 -1.47 14.40 -1.91
CA ALA A 34 -0.36 14.02 -1.04
C ALA A 34 0.89 14.83 -1.34
N SER A 35 1.74 14.99 -0.33
CA SER A 35 3.00 15.73 -0.44
C SER A 35 4.15 15.03 0.27
N ARG A 36 5.37 15.36 -0.15
CA ARG A 36 6.62 15.06 0.54
C ARG A 36 7.38 16.34 0.79
N ASN A 37 7.63 16.66 2.06
CA ASN A 37 8.27 17.91 2.48
C ASN A 37 7.60 19.16 1.86
N GLY A 38 6.26 19.16 1.78
CA GLY A 38 5.46 20.23 1.20
C GLY A 38 5.35 20.22 -0.34
N ALA A 39 6.14 19.43 -1.05
CA ALA A 39 6.03 19.30 -2.51
C ALA A 39 5.03 18.19 -2.90
N PRO A 40 4.11 18.45 -3.84
CA PRO A 40 3.17 17.43 -4.31
C PRO A 40 3.87 16.17 -4.82
N ILE A 41 3.27 15.02 -4.56
CA ILE A 41 3.73 13.72 -5.06
C ILE A 41 2.60 12.99 -5.77
N ALA A 42 2.96 12.06 -6.66
CA ALA A 42 2.04 11.20 -7.37
C ALA A 42 2.60 9.78 -7.48
N ALA A 43 1.71 8.79 -7.42
CA ALA A 43 2.05 7.40 -7.69
C ALA A 43 2.54 7.23 -9.13
N ALA A 44 3.36 6.21 -9.38
CA ALA A 44 3.89 5.92 -10.70
C ALA A 44 2.77 5.52 -11.68
N ALA A 45 3.05 5.64 -12.97
CA ALA A 45 2.26 4.99 -14.02
C ALA A 45 2.97 3.66 -14.38
N PRO A 46 2.52 2.52 -13.84
CA PRO A 46 3.22 1.25 -14.04
C PRO A 46 3.12 0.81 -15.49
N PRO A 47 4.17 0.19 -16.04
CA PRO A 47 4.15 -0.25 -17.44
C PRO A 47 3.19 -1.44 -17.63
N ALA A 48 3.36 -2.52 -16.93
CA ALA A 48 2.57 -3.73 -17.01
C ALA A 48 2.73 -4.53 -15.72
N LEU A 49 1.89 -5.57 -15.54
CA LEU A 49 1.99 -6.47 -14.40
C LEU A 49 3.38 -7.09 -14.29
N ASP A 50 3.84 -7.71 -15.39
CA ASP A 50 5.20 -8.27 -15.45
C ASP A 50 6.23 -7.14 -15.65
N GLY A 51 7.30 -7.18 -14.85
CA GLY A 51 8.33 -6.15 -14.81
C GLY A 51 8.06 -5.01 -13.81
N ALA A 52 6.89 -4.95 -13.18
CA ALA A 52 6.59 -3.94 -12.17
C ALA A 52 7.56 -4.04 -10.98
N GLN A 53 7.96 -2.89 -10.46
CA GLN A 53 8.84 -2.76 -9.28
C GLN A 53 8.00 -2.83 -8.01
N MET A 54 7.96 -4.00 -7.36
CA MET A 54 7.04 -4.25 -6.24
C MET A 54 7.74 -4.40 -4.89
N LEU A 55 7.21 -3.71 -3.90
CA LEU A 55 7.58 -3.88 -2.49
C LEU A 55 6.81 -5.07 -1.93
N VAL A 56 7.45 -6.23 -1.89
CA VAL A 56 6.83 -7.49 -1.49
C VAL A 56 7.86 -8.42 -0.84
N THR A 57 7.43 -9.21 0.15
CA THR A 57 8.30 -10.22 0.78
C THR A 57 8.19 -11.56 0.05
N LYS A 58 9.25 -12.38 0.13
CA LYS A 58 9.31 -13.68 -0.55
C LYS A 58 8.10 -14.60 -0.27
N PRO A 59 7.58 -14.73 0.97
CA PRO A 59 6.43 -15.57 1.23
C PRO A 59 5.18 -15.22 0.39
N ASN A 60 4.98 -13.94 0.06
CA ASN A 60 3.87 -13.52 -0.79
C ASN A 60 3.98 -14.01 -2.24
N LEU A 61 5.14 -14.50 -2.66
CA LEU A 61 5.41 -15.03 -4.00
C LEU A 61 5.37 -16.55 -4.05
N ALA A 62 4.86 -17.22 -3.02
CA ALA A 62 4.68 -18.68 -3.03
C ALA A 62 3.69 -19.09 -4.13
N PRO A 63 4.03 -20.07 -4.99
CA PRO A 63 3.23 -20.38 -6.20
C PRO A 63 1.76 -20.68 -5.94
N HIS A 64 1.42 -21.31 -4.81
CA HIS A 64 0.04 -21.64 -4.46
C HIS A 64 -0.87 -20.44 -4.19
N LEU A 65 -0.29 -19.25 -4.00
CA LEU A 65 -1.02 -17.99 -3.80
C LEU A 65 -1.47 -17.33 -5.13
N TRP A 66 -1.08 -17.90 -6.27
CA TRP A 66 -1.26 -17.28 -7.58
C TRP A 66 -1.94 -18.23 -8.57
N ARG A 67 -3.05 -17.80 -9.18
CA ARG A 67 -3.84 -18.65 -10.10
C ARG A 67 -3.16 -19.00 -11.42
N ARG A 68 -2.37 -18.07 -11.95
CA ARG A 68 -1.75 -18.15 -13.28
C ARG A 68 -0.24 -18.01 -13.22
N GLY A 69 0.34 -18.51 -12.12
CA GLY A 69 1.76 -18.31 -11.84
C GLY A 69 2.07 -16.97 -11.18
N VAL A 70 3.20 -16.94 -10.51
CA VAL A 70 3.72 -15.77 -9.82
C VAL A 70 4.00 -14.66 -10.85
N PRO A 71 3.55 -13.42 -10.63
CA PRO A 71 3.87 -12.31 -11.53
C PRO A 71 5.39 -12.11 -11.67
N GLY A 72 5.82 -11.73 -12.87
CA GLY A 72 7.22 -11.43 -13.19
C GLY A 72 7.69 -10.10 -12.63
N TRP A 73 7.45 -9.84 -11.35
CA TRP A 73 7.84 -8.62 -10.67
C TRP A 73 9.33 -8.53 -10.40
N THR A 74 9.87 -7.33 -10.42
CA THR A 74 11.13 -7.03 -9.76
C THR A 74 10.85 -6.75 -8.29
N ARG A 75 11.29 -7.68 -7.43
CA ARG A 75 11.01 -7.65 -5.99
C ARG A 75 11.96 -6.74 -5.25
N HIS A 76 11.39 -5.86 -4.44
CA HIS A 76 12.10 -5.01 -3.49
C HIS A 76 11.56 -5.21 -2.07
N PHE A 77 12.38 -4.87 -1.09
CA PHE A 77 12.01 -4.90 0.31
C PHE A 77 12.38 -3.59 1.00
N ARG A 78 11.51 -3.11 1.85
CA ARG A 78 11.76 -2.05 2.84
C ARG A 78 11.07 -2.42 4.15
N PRO A 79 11.68 -2.12 5.31
CA PRO A 79 10.99 -2.27 6.58
C PRO A 79 9.83 -1.29 6.68
N SER A 80 8.85 -1.57 7.55
CA SER A 80 7.67 -0.74 7.79
C SER A 80 6.69 -0.63 6.61
N LEU A 81 5.42 -0.97 6.88
CA LEU A 81 4.33 -0.85 5.90
C LEU A 81 4.05 0.61 5.57
N ALA A 82 4.04 1.50 6.57
CA ALA A 82 3.85 2.93 6.33
C ALA A 82 4.92 3.51 5.41
N TYR A 83 6.17 3.08 5.54
CA TYR A 83 7.23 3.51 4.63
C TYR A 83 7.05 2.96 3.21
N ARG A 84 6.66 1.69 3.06
CA ARG A 84 6.37 1.12 1.73
C ARG A 84 5.25 1.87 1.02
N LEU A 85 4.17 2.19 1.73
CA LEU A 85 3.05 2.96 1.20
C LEU A 85 3.49 4.37 0.77
N ALA A 86 4.31 5.05 1.57
CA ALA A 86 4.88 6.35 1.21
C ALA A 86 5.76 6.28 -0.05
N LEU A 87 6.52 5.20 -0.24
CA LEU A 87 7.34 5.00 -1.43
C LEU A 87 6.50 4.73 -2.68
N VAL A 88 5.36 4.06 -2.56
CA VAL A 88 4.38 3.93 -3.64
C VAL A 88 3.77 5.29 -3.96
N ALA A 89 3.38 6.07 -2.94
CA ALA A 89 2.82 7.40 -3.10
C ALA A 89 3.75 8.37 -3.85
N GLU A 90 5.07 8.31 -3.60
CA GLU A 90 6.03 9.16 -4.33
C GLU A 90 6.44 8.62 -5.71
N GLY A 91 5.84 7.51 -6.16
CA GLY A 91 6.14 6.91 -7.46
C GLY A 91 7.50 6.21 -7.56
N ARG A 92 8.16 5.94 -6.44
CA ARG A 92 9.46 5.28 -6.42
C ARG A 92 9.39 3.79 -6.69
N PHE A 93 8.28 3.16 -6.34
CA PHE A 93 7.94 1.79 -6.68
C PHE A 93 6.51 1.77 -7.23
N ASP A 94 6.23 0.80 -8.07
CA ASP A 94 4.95 0.70 -8.76
C ASP A 94 3.83 0.23 -7.84
N GLY A 95 4.15 -0.57 -6.82
CA GLY A 95 3.16 -1.01 -5.85
C GLY A 95 3.75 -1.77 -4.68
N MET A 96 2.86 -2.17 -3.76
CA MET A 96 3.19 -3.04 -2.64
C MET A 96 2.08 -4.05 -2.38
N LEU A 97 2.47 -5.24 -1.91
CA LEU A 97 1.56 -6.30 -1.49
C LEU A 97 2.01 -6.92 -0.17
N THR A 98 1.06 -7.13 0.73
CA THR A 98 1.18 -8.09 1.83
C THR A 98 -0.13 -8.88 1.97
N LEU A 99 -0.03 -10.19 2.06
CA LEU A 99 -1.18 -11.08 2.29
C LEU A 99 -1.39 -11.37 3.77
N ARG A 100 -0.50 -10.89 4.63
CA ARG A 100 -0.65 -10.97 6.08
C ARG A 100 -1.59 -9.90 6.60
N ASP A 101 -2.32 -10.24 7.66
CA ASP A 101 -3.02 -9.24 8.45
C ASP A 101 -2.06 -8.21 9.02
N SER A 102 -2.48 -6.96 9.00
CA SER A 102 -1.66 -5.83 9.42
C SER A 102 -2.43 -4.94 10.39
N TRP A 103 -1.75 -4.42 11.41
CA TRP A 103 -2.38 -3.54 12.38
C TRP A 103 -2.75 -2.20 11.78
N ASP A 104 -3.89 -1.64 12.20
CA ASP A 104 -4.40 -0.36 11.72
C ASP A 104 -3.36 0.78 11.82
N TRP A 105 -2.63 0.85 12.93
CA TRP A 105 -1.62 1.89 13.17
C TRP A 105 -0.38 1.79 12.26
N ASP A 106 -0.12 0.63 11.65
CA ASP A 106 0.96 0.45 10.68
C ASP A 106 0.53 0.85 9.27
N VAL A 107 -0.78 0.96 9.01
CA VAL A 107 -1.34 1.06 7.65
C VAL A 107 -2.08 2.37 7.41
N ALA A 108 -2.88 2.85 8.37
CA ALA A 108 -3.87 3.92 8.12
C ALA A 108 -3.27 5.19 7.52
N ALA A 109 -2.14 5.66 8.06
CA ALA A 109 -1.50 6.88 7.55
C ALA A 109 -0.97 6.70 6.12
N GLY A 110 -0.21 5.64 5.89
CA GLY A 110 0.33 5.35 4.55
C GLY A 110 -0.75 5.08 3.51
N ALA A 111 -1.86 4.44 3.91
CA ALA A 111 -2.99 4.17 3.03
C ALA A 111 -3.63 5.45 2.49
N LEU A 112 -3.89 6.45 3.35
CA LEU A 112 -4.39 7.75 2.89
C LEU A 112 -3.38 8.44 1.97
N ILE A 113 -2.11 8.48 2.34
CA ILE A 113 -1.08 9.14 1.54
C ILE A 113 -0.97 8.49 0.15
N ALA A 114 -0.99 7.16 0.07
CA ALA A 114 -0.94 6.45 -1.21
C ALA A 114 -2.20 6.68 -2.05
N ALA A 115 -3.39 6.66 -1.44
CA ALA A 115 -4.64 6.91 -2.12
C ALA A 115 -4.73 8.34 -2.68
N GLU A 116 -4.35 9.34 -1.89
CA GLU A 116 -4.33 10.75 -2.30
C GLU A 116 -3.26 11.04 -3.38
N ALA A 117 -2.24 10.20 -3.48
CA ALA A 117 -1.25 10.25 -4.55
C ALA A 117 -1.69 9.53 -5.85
N GLY A 118 -2.86 8.88 -5.88
CA GLY A 118 -3.42 8.24 -7.06
C GLY A 118 -3.27 6.72 -7.11
N ALA A 119 -2.76 6.06 -6.06
CA ALA A 119 -2.80 4.62 -5.95
C ALA A 119 -4.18 4.15 -5.48
N ARG A 120 -4.64 3.00 -5.98
CA ARG A 120 -5.74 2.28 -5.37
C ARG A 120 -5.21 1.48 -4.18
N VAL A 121 -5.87 1.58 -3.03
CA VAL A 121 -5.47 0.90 -1.80
C VAL A 121 -6.63 0.09 -1.25
N THR A 122 -6.45 -1.22 -1.16
CA THR A 122 -7.48 -2.15 -0.70
C THR A 122 -6.87 -3.23 0.21
N ASP A 123 -7.73 -4.04 0.81
CA ASP A 123 -7.28 -5.30 1.37
C ASP A 123 -6.91 -6.33 0.28
N ARG A 124 -6.50 -7.53 0.67
CA ARG A 124 -6.12 -8.62 -0.28
C ARG A 124 -7.26 -9.13 -1.14
N THR A 125 -8.51 -8.83 -0.81
CA THR A 125 -9.69 -9.23 -1.57
C THR A 125 -10.21 -8.13 -2.51
N GLY A 126 -9.61 -6.95 -2.47
CA GLY A 126 -10.06 -5.78 -3.22
C GLY A 126 -11.10 -4.95 -2.48
N ALA A 127 -11.43 -5.29 -1.23
CA ALA A 127 -12.36 -4.51 -0.42
C ALA A 127 -11.72 -3.23 0.11
N PRO A 128 -12.49 -2.14 0.28
CA PRO A 128 -12.00 -0.92 0.90
C PRO A 128 -11.51 -1.17 2.33
N LEU A 129 -10.43 -0.50 2.71
CA LEU A 129 -9.92 -0.54 4.07
C LEU A 129 -10.86 0.20 5.03
N ARG A 130 -11.07 -0.40 6.21
CA ARG A 130 -11.82 0.21 7.32
C ARG A 130 -10.99 0.08 8.59
N PHE A 131 -10.79 1.22 9.26
CA PHE A 131 -9.97 1.33 10.45
C PHE A 131 -10.82 1.51 11.71
N ASN A 132 -10.21 1.31 12.87
CA ASN A 132 -10.86 1.39 14.17
C ASN A 132 -12.00 0.37 14.38
N ALA A 133 -12.07 -0.68 13.57
CA ALA A 133 -12.97 -1.80 13.82
C ALA A 133 -12.51 -2.60 15.06
N ALA A 134 -13.37 -3.44 15.60
CA ALA A 134 -13.07 -4.24 16.80
C ALA A 134 -11.77 -5.07 16.66
N ARG A 135 -11.50 -5.58 15.47
CA ARG A 135 -10.30 -6.36 15.17
C ARG A 135 -9.02 -5.53 15.08
N ARG A 136 -9.10 -4.24 14.75
CA ARG A 136 -7.98 -3.31 14.56
C ARG A 136 -6.89 -3.80 13.61
N LYS A 137 -7.29 -4.61 12.61
CA LYS A 137 -6.39 -5.18 11.59
C LYS A 137 -7.05 -5.14 10.22
N THR A 138 -6.24 -4.86 9.21
CA THR A 138 -6.60 -5.06 7.80
C THR A 138 -6.31 -6.49 7.37
N SER A 139 -7.13 -7.03 6.49
CA SER A 139 -6.96 -8.38 5.92
C SER A 139 -6.00 -8.35 4.72
N GLY A 140 -4.70 -8.21 4.99
CA GLY A 140 -3.73 -7.93 3.95
C GLY A 140 -3.83 -6.51 3.40
N LEU A 141 -3.01 -6.18 2.44
CA LEU A 141 -2.92 -4.85 1.86
C LEU A 141 -2.33 -4.91 0.45
N LEU A 142 -3.01 -4.30 -0.50
CA LEU A 142 -2.52 -4.05 -1.85
C LEU A 142 -2.64 -2.56 -2.15
N ALA A 143 -1.55 -1.95 -2.56
CA ALA A 143 -1.50 -0.56 -3.01
C ALA A 143 -0.73 -0.48 -4.33
N ALA A 144 -1.39 -0.03 -5.38
CA ALA A 144 -0.80 0.21 -6.68
C ALA A 144 -1.74 1.08 -7.52
N PRO A 145 -1.25 1.85 -8.49
CA PRO A 145 -2.11 2.48 -9.49
C PRO A 145 -2.83 1.44 -10.36
N GLU A 146 -3.95 1.83 -10.98
CA GLU A 146 -4.56 1.01 -12.02
C GLU A 146 -3.76 1.14 -13.33
N PRO A 147 -3.70 0.09 -14.18
CA PRO A 147 -4.39 -1.20 -14.04
C PRO A 147 -3.66 -2.23 -13.17
N LEU A 148 -2.46 -1.94 -12.70
CA LEU A 148 -1.62 -2.89 -11.94
C LEU A 148 -2.33 -3.46 -10.71
N HIS A 149 -3.11 -2.64 -9.99
CA HIS A 149 -3.87 -3.09 -8.82
C HIS A 149 -4.89 -4.17 -9.21
N GLY A 150 -5.75 -3.92 -10.20
CA GLY A 150 -6.76 -4.85 -10.67
C GLY A 150 -6.15 -6.14 -11.23
N GLU A 151 -5.10 -6.03 -12.05
CA GLU A 151 -4.40 -7.18 -12.61
C GLU A 151 -3.75 -8.05 -11.52
N THR A 152 -3.23 -7.43 -10.46
CA THR A 152 -2.69 -8.16 -9.29
C THR A 152 -3.78 -8.95 -8.59
N LEU A 153 -4.94 -8.34 -8.32
CA LEU A 153 -6.07 -9.03 -7.69
C LEU A 153 -6.56 -10.21 -8.54
N ASP A 154 -6.70 -10.03 -9.84
CA ASP A 154 -7.11 -11.10 -10.76
C ASP A 154 -6.13 -12.27 -10.78
N ARG A 155 -4.87 -12.00 -10.50
CA ARG A 155 -3.82 -13.02 -10.48
C ARG A 155 -3.74 -13.79 -9.15
N LEU A 156 -4.22 -13.24 -8.05
CA LEU A 156 -4.25 -13.92 -6.76
C LEU A 156 -5.19 -15.13 -6.77
N ALA A 157 -4.79 -16.19 -6.11
CA ALA A 157 -5.64 -17.36 -5.90
C ALA A 157 -6.81 -17.00 -4.94
N PRO A 158 -7.98 -17.62 -5.09
CA PRO A 158 -9.05 -17.45 -4.12
C PRO A 158 -8.56 -17.79 -2.71
N GLY A 159 -8.83 -16.90 -1.74
CA GLY A 159 -8.40 -17.12 -0.35
C GLY A 159 -6.89 -17.02 -0.10
N ALA A 160 -6.11 -16.42 -1.04
CA ALA A 160 -4.67 -16.18 -0.83
C ALA A 160 -4.44 -15.41 0.46
N TRP A 161 -3.70 -16.02 1.39
CA TRP A 161 -3.44 -15.48 2.72
C TRP A 161 -2.15 -16.06 3.31
N LEU A 162 -1.52 -15.30 4.21
CA LEU A 162 -0.34 -15.70 4.97
C LEU A 162 -0.57 -15.43 6.47
N ASP A 163 -0.12 -16.36 7.31
CA ASP A 163 -0.07 -16.22 8.77
C ASP A 163 0.91 -15.15 9.23
#